data_d378660a67e639a9f11c0caedbc08265
#
_entry.id   d378660a67e639a9f11c0caedbc08265
#
_cell.length_a   1.000
_cell.length_b   1.000
_cell.length_c   1.000
_cell.angle_alpha   90.00
_cell.angle_beta   90.00
_cell.angle_gamma   90.00
#
_symmetry.space_group_name_H-M   'P 1'
#
loop_
_entity.id
_entity.type
_entity.pdbx_description
1 polymer ?
#
loop_
_entity_poly.entity_id
_entity_poly.type
_entity_poly.pdbx_seq_one_letter_code
_entity_poly.pdbx_strand_id
1 'polypeptide(L)'
;IGDGSTADKHSGHGTHVSCTVLGDGTQGGYSGVATSSELYFQAMENDNTGNFQSPSLNYLLNTAYSAGAYTHTNSWGSSLASDQGKYTSESEDVDDRANYYDRYYNGRNGLTILFAAGNDGPDTGTVGAPSTAKNTITVGNHQNRYSGAPDSIMSGSSRGPTDDGRIKPDILAPGGYVRSCRAQEATDISGSTWSNSY
;
A
#
# COMPACT_ATOMS: atom_id res chain seq x y z
N ILE A 1 -14.32 5.23 4.98
CA ILE A 1 -14.10 5.57 6.40
C ILE A 1 -14.03 7.09 6.48
N GLY A 2 -14.58 7.72 7.46
CA GLY A 2 -14.51 9.17 7.67
C GLY A 2 -15.69 9.96 7.12
N ASP A 3 -16.00 9.89 5.85
CA ASP A 3 -17.16 10.58 5.25
C ASP A 3 -18.34 9.63 4.92
N GLY A 4 -18.18 8.34 5.19
CA GLY A 4 -19.20 7.32 4.92
C GLY A 4 -19.34 6.94 3.45
N SER A 5 -18.47 7.42 2.58
CA SER A 5 -18.42 7.10 1.15
C SER A 5 -17.37 6.05 0.85
N THR A 6 -17.57 5.32 -0.24
CA THR A 6 -16.60 4.40 -0.84
C THR A 6 -16.22 4.82 -2.26
N ALA A 7 -16.68 5.98 -2.70
CA ALA A 7 -16.31 6.54 -3.99
C ALA A 7 -14.82 6.96 -3.99
N ASP A 8 -14.23 7.05 -5.16
CA ASP A 8 -12.83 7.46 -5.37
C ASP A 8 -12.85 8.64 -6.36
N LYS A 9 -13.25 9.81 -5.84
CA LYS A 9 -13.61 10.98 -6.66
C LYS A 9 -12.44 11.85 -7.06
N HIS A 10 -11.35 11.82 -6.30
CA HIS A 10 -10.23 12.71 -6.54
C HIS A 10 -9.06 12.00 -7.21
N SER A 11 -8.39 11.12 -6.50
CA SER A 11 -7.13 10.55 -6.99
C SER A 11 -7.28 9.31 -7.88
N GLY A 12 -8.29 8.49 -7.65
CA GLY A 12 -8.42 7.19 -8.31
C GLY A 12 -7.38 6.16 -7.88
N HIS A 13 -6.54 6.49 -6.90
CA HIS A 13 -5.43 5.64 -6.45
C HIS A 13 -5.92 4.33 -5.84
N GLY A 14 -6.93 4.39 -4.96
CA GLY A 14 -7.48 3.21 -4.30
C GLY A 14 -8.07 2.20 -5.29
N THR A 15 -8.78 2.69 -6.29
CA THR A 15 -9.32 1.87 -7.39
C THR A 15 -8.21 1.18 -8.17
N HIS A 16 -7.15 1.91 -8.53
CA HIS A 16 -6.01 1.36 -9.27
C HIS A 16 -5.31 0.27 -8.46
N VAL A 17 -5.03 0.50 -7.19
CA VAL A 17 -4.40 -0.47 -6.28
C VAL A 17 -5.26 -1.73 -6.16
N SER A 18 -6.57 -1.58 -5.94
CA SER A 18 -7.49 -2.72 -5.80
C SER A 18 -7.50 -3.62 -7.02
N CYS A 19 -7.58 -3.04 -8.22
CA CYS A 19 -7.55 -3.83 -9.45
C CYS A 19 -6.17 -4.44 -9.74
N THR A 20 -5.07 -3.81 -9.32
CA THR A 20 -3.73 -4.41 -9.40
C THR A 20 -3.65 -5.67 -8.54
N VAL A 21 -4.35 -5.70 -7.41
CA VAL A 21 -4.41 -6.88 -6.56
C VAL A 21 -5.32 -7.95 -7.14
N LEU A 22 -6.56 -7.63 -7.51
CA LEU A 22 -7.58 -8.66 -7.80
C LEU A 22 -8.50 -8.40 -9.00
N GLY A 23 -8.21 -7.43 -9.87
CA GLY A 23 -8.98 -7.22 -11.09
C GLY A 23 -9.05 -8.50 -11.94
N ASP A 24 -10.23 -8.84 -12.41
CA ASP A 24 -10.50 -10.12 -13.11
C ASP A 24 -10.11 -10.13 -14.59
N GLY A 25 -9.73 -8.98 -15.15
CA GLY A 25 -9.31 -8.83 -16.54
C GLY A 25 -10.46 -8.82 -17.55
N THR A 26 -11.71 -8.80 -17.13
CA THR A 26 -12.89 -8.81 -18.02
C THR A 26 -12.95 -7.55 -18.88
N GLN A 27 -12.41 -6.44 -18.39
CA GLN A 27 -12.29 -5.19 -19.11
C GLN A 27 -10.84 -4.95 -19.53
N GLY A 28 -10.56 -4.98 -20.82
CA GLY A 28 -9.24 -4.66 -21.38
C GLY A 28 -8.17 -5.75 -21.29
N GLY A 29 -8.44 -6.93 -20.75
CA GLY A 29 -7.54 -8.09 -20.74
C GLY A 29 -6.36 -8.00 -19.78
N TYR A 30 -6.40 -7.10 -18.80
CA TYR A 30 -5.37 -6.96 -17.75
C TYR A 30 -5.94 -7.40 -16.41
N SER A 31 -5.45 -8.53 -15.90
CA SER A 31 -5.86 -9.05 -14.59
C SER A 31 -4.89 -8.64 -13.48
N GLY A 32 -5.43 -8.54 -12.28
CA GLY A 32 -4.65 -8.51 -11.05
C GLY A 32 -3.98 -9.87 -10.76
N VAL A 33 -3.30 -9.93 -9.65
CA VAL A 33 -2.53 -11.13 -9.27
C VAL A 33 -3.41 -12.18 -8.57
N ALA A 34 -4.35 -11.73 -7.74
CA ALA A 34 -5.18 -12.57 -6.86
C ALA A 34 -6.67 -12.53 -7.25
N THR A 35 -6.98 -12.83 -8.52
CA THR A 35 -8.30 -12.64 -9.15
C THR A 35 -9.46 -13.42 -8.51
N SER A 36 -9.16 -14.45 -7.71
CA SER A 36 -10.15 -15.25 -7.00
C SER A 36 -10.29 -14.88 -5.52
N SER A 37 -9.64 -13.82 -5.07
CA SER A 37 -9.73 -13.34 -3.69
C SER A 37 -10.91 -12.42 -3.48
N GLU A 38 -11.41 -12.37 -2.25
CA GLU A 38 -12.39 -11.38 -1.82
C GLU A 38 -11.68 -10.13 -1.28
N LEU A 39 -12.25 -8.95 -1.55
CA LEU A 39 -11.72 -7.67 -1.11
C LEU A 39 -12.58 -7.07 0.00
N TYR A 40 -11.94 -6.77 1.12
CA TYR A 40 -12.47 -5.84 2.12
C TYR A 40 -11.77 -4.49 1.95
N PHE A 41 -12.42 -3.55 1.27
CA PHE A 41 -11.84 -2.24 0.93
C PHE A 41 -12.11 -1.20 2.02
N GLN A 42 -11.08 -0.45 2.38
CA GLN A 42 -11.14 0.64 3.36
C GLN A 42 -10.80 1.96 2.66
N ALA A 43 -11.83 2.69 2.22
CA ALA A 43 -11.67 4.01 1.60
C ALA A 43 -11.21 5.04 2.63
N MET A 44 -10.15 5.75 2.33
CA MET A 44 -9.54 6.76 3.21
C MET A 44 -9.45 8.16 2.58
N GLU A 45 -9.95 8.32 1.38
CA GLU A 45 -10.15 9.63 0.76
C GLU A 45 -11.45 10.26 1.25
N ASN A 46 -11.43 11.54 1.55
CA ASN A 46 -12.65 12.31 1.81
C ASN A 46 -13.17 12.88 0.50
N ASP A 47 -14.33 12.44 0.06
CA ASP A 47 -14.93 12.79 -1.22
C ASP A 47 -15.24 14.29 -1.41
N ASN A 48 -15.35 15.04 -0.30
CA ASN A 48 -15.63 16.47 -0.37
C ASN A 48 -14.37 17.33 -0.46
N THR A 49 -13.26 16.84 0.05
CA THR A 49 -12.03 17.63 0.17
C THR A 49 -10.84 17.04 -0.57
N GLY A 50 -10.89 15.77 -1.01
CA GLY A 50 -9.77 15.04 -1.56
C GLY A 50 -8.67 14.71 -0.55
N ASN A 51 -8.86 15.06 0.72
CA ASN A 51 -7.86 14.83 1.72
C ASN A 51 -7.85 13.37 2.16
N PHE A 52 -6.65 12.85 2.35
CA PHE A 52 -6.45 11.56 2.99
C PHE A 52 -6.82 11.64 4.48
N GLN A 53 -7.65 10.72 4.91
CA GLN A 53 -8.07 10.58 6.31
C GLN A 53 -7.60 9.22 6.82
N SER A 54 -6.60 9.23 7.68
CA SER A 54 -6.11 8.02 8.34
C SER A 54 -6.79 7.84 9.70
N PRO A 55 -7.73 6.89 9.83
CA PRO A 55 -8.09 6.40 11.16
C PRO A 55 -6.87 5.75 11.81
N SER A 56 -6.94 5.47 13.11
CA SER A 56 -5.84 4.76 13.76
C SER A 56 -5.57 3.41 13.08
N LEU A 57 -4.31 3.04 12.95
CA LEU A 57 -3.90 1.74 12.40
C LEU A 57 -4.57 0.58 13.12
N ASN A 58 -4.71 0.69 14.44
CA ASN A 58 -5.41 -0.28 15.25
C ASN A 58 -6.86 -0.51 14.78
N TYR A 59 -7.57 0.57 14.41
CA TYR A 59 -8.93 0.46 13.88
C TYR A 59 -8.94 -0.22 12.52
N LEU A 60 -8.07 0.20 11.59
CA LEU A 60 -7.98 -0.39 10.25
C LEU A 60 -7.68 -1.88 10.30
N LEU A 61 -6.65 -2.27 11.02
CA LEU A 61 -6.21 -3.67 11.12
C LEU A 61 -7.26 -4.54 11.83
N ASN A 62 -7.86 -4.05 12.92
CA ASN A 62 -8.89 -4.79 13.65
C ASN A 62 -10.15 -5.01 12.82
N THR A 63 -10.63 -4.00 12.08
CA THR A 63 -11.83 -4.14 11.26
C THR A 63 -11.62 -5.09 10.09
N ALA A 64 -10.47 -5.01 9.41
CA ALA A 64 -10.11 -5.93 8.35
C ALA A 64 -9.99 -7.38 8.86
N TYR A 65 -9.30 -7.60 9.97
CA TYR A 65 -9.16 -8.91 10.59
C TYR A 65 -10.53 -9.49 11.01
N SER A 66 -11.39 -8.67 11.62
CA SER A 66 -12.74 -9.07 12.02
C SER A 66 -13.64 -9.40 10.82
N ALA A 67 -13.44 -8.73 9.70
CA ALA A 67 -14.12 -9.04 8.44
C ALA A 67 -13.63 -10.33 7.75
N GLY A 68 -12.54 -10.92 8.24
CA GLY A 68 -12.03 -12.17 7.70
C GLY A 68 -10.77 -12.06 6.88
N ALA A 69 -10.17 -10.88 6.75
CA ALA A 69 -8.94 -10.71 5.99
C ALA A 69 -7.77 -11.51 6.56
N TYR A 70 -6.97 -12.10 5.69
CA TYR A 70 -5.69 -12.75 6.01
C TYR A 70 -4.49 -11.88 5.63
N THR A 71 -4.72 -10.93 4.72
CA THR A 71 -3.69 -10.02 4.23
C THR A 71 -4.24 -8.60 4.24
N HIS A 72 -3.45 -7.66 4.72
CA HIS A 72 -3.76 -6.22 4.72
C HIS A 72 -2.67 -5.49 3.94
N THR A 73 -3.02 -4.91 2.81
CA THR A 73 -2.07 -4.19 1.95
C THR A 73 -2.32 -2.68 1.99
N ASN A 74 -1.24 -1.92 2.10
CA ASN A 74 -1.24 -0.48 2.35
C ASN A 74 -0.32 0.23 1.36
N SER A 75 -0.90 0.99 0.44
CA SER A 75 -0.15 1.82 -0.51
C SER A 75 -0.13 3.29 -0.05
N TRP A 76 0.20 3.51 1.19
CA TRP A 76 0.31 4.82 1.83
C TRP A 76 1.34 4.78 2.97
N GLY A 77 1.76 5.94 3.45
CA GLY A 77 2.71 6.09 4.56
C GLY A 77 3.14 7.54 4.69
N SER A 78 4.01 7.83 5.66
CA SER A 78 4.58 9.16 5.86
C SER A 78 5.66 9.45 4.80
N SER A 79 5.56 10.59 4.15
CA SER A 79 6.61 11.17 3.31
C SER A 79 7.38 12.29 4.03
N LEU A 80 7.12 12.50 5.32
CA LEU A 80 7.83 13.51 6.11
C LEU A 80 9.30 13.09 6.30
N ALA A 81 10.21 13.97 5.95
CA ALA A 81 11.64 13.73 6.14
C ALA A 81 12.00 13.43 7.62
N SER A 82 11.19 13.94 8.56
CA SER A 82 11.36 13.65 9.98
C SER A 82 11.08 12.18 10.36
N ASP A 83 10.34 11.45 9.54
CA ASP A 83 9.90 10.08 9.82
C ASP A 83 10.69 9.03 9.02
N GLN A 84 11.46 9.49 8.04
CA GLN A 84 12.28 8.60 7.21
C GLN A 84 13.32 7.86 8.06
N GLY A 85 13.44 6.58 7.84
CA GLY A 85 14.31 5.67 8.59
C GLY A 85 13.86 5.34 10.01
N LYS A 86 12.91 6.09 10.58
CA LYS A 86 12.58 5.99 12.01
C LYS A 86 11.51 4.95 12.30
N TYR A 87 11.68 4.28 13.42
CA TYR A 87 10.65 3.46 14.04
C TYR A 87 9.75 4.36 14.90
N THR A 88 8.57 4.68 14.39
CA THR A 88 7.61 5.59 15.03
C THR A 88 6.53 4.82 15.79
N SER A 89 5.63 5.55 16.48
CA SER A 89 4.45 4.95 17.11
C SER A 89 3.55 4.21 16.12
N GLU A 90 3.47 4.66 14.85
CA GLU A 90 2.73 3.93 13.82
C GLU A 90 3.38 2.59 13.46
N SER A 91 4.71 2.54 13.47
CA SER A 91 5.45 1.29 13.27
C SER A 91 5.24 0.33 14.45
N GLU A 92 5.20 0.86 15.67
CA GLU A 92 4.88 0.11 16.89
C GLU A 92 3.46 -0.46 16.84
N ASP A 93 2.47 0.34 16.45
CA ASP A 93 1.09 -0.10 16.28
C ASP A 93 0.96 -1.28 15.30
N VAL A 94 1.69 -1.25 14.18
CA VAL A 94 1.72 -2.38 13.23
C VAL A 94 2.31 -3.63 13.88
N ASP A 95 3.43 -3.50 14.56
CA ASP A 95 4.11 -4.63 15.20
C ASP A 95 3.28 -5.22 16.33
N ASP A 96 2.64 -4.39 17.13
CA ASP A 96 1.75 -4.83 18.19
C ASP A 96 0.57 -5.61 17.66
N ARG A 97 -0.04 -5.18 16.56
CA ARG A 97 -1.17 -5.87 15.94
C ARG A 97 -0.77 -7.16 15.26
N ALA A 98 0.34 -7.18 14.54
CA ALA A 98 0.87 -8.40 13.96
C ALA A 98 1.11 -9.48 15.05
N ASN A 99 1.75 -9.10 16.15
CA ASN A 99 2.00 -9.99 17.28
C ASN A 99 0.72 -10.41 18.02
N TYR A 100 -0.25 -9.50 18.14
CA TYR A 100 -1.52 -9.76 18.82
C TYR A 100 -2.32 -10.83 18.09
N TYR A 101 -2.45 -10.75 16.78
CA TYR A 101 -3.21 -11.72 15.99
C TYR A 101 -2.55 -13.11 15.99
N ASP A 102 -1.24 -13.17 15.96
CA ASP A 102 -0.50 -14.43 16.03
C ASP A 102 -0.67 -15.12 17.41
N ARG A 103 -0.67 -14.34 18.48
CA ARG A 103 -0.66 -14.85 19.86
C ARG A 103 -2.03 -15.25 20.41
N TYR A 104 -3.08 -14.48 20.10
CA TYR A 104 -4.36 -14.57 20.82
C TYR A 104 -5.48 -15.27 20.05
N TYR A 105 -5.35 -15.50 18.76
CA TYR A 105 -6.37 -16.15 17.97
C TYR A 105 -5.95 -17.55 17.53
N ASN A 106 -5.94 -18.48 18.52
CA ASN A 106 -5.69 -19.89 18.28
C ASN A 106 -6.63 -20.46 17.22
N GLY A 107 -6.07 -20.92 16.08
CA GLY A 107 -6.81 -21.60 15.02
C GLY A 107 -7.12 -20.74 13.80
N ARG A 108 -6.80 -19.45 13.82
CA ARG A 108 -6.80 -18.59 12.65
C ARG A 108 -5.39 -18.02 12.46
N ASN A 109 -4.87 -18.11 11.25
CA ASN A 109 -3.57 -17.50 10.93
C ASN A 109 -3.58 -16.01 11.25
N GLY A 110 -2.45 -15.46 11.66
CA GLY A 110 -2.28 -14.03 11.87
C GLY A 110 -2.59 -13.20 10.61
N LEU A 111 -2.62 -11.89 10.76
CA LEU A 111 -2.79 -10.96 9.64
C LEU A 111 -1.43 -10.65 9.02
N THR A 112 -1.24 -10.99 7.75
CA THR A 112 -0.06 -10.55 7.00
C THR A 112 -0.24 -9.09 6.61
N ILE A 113 0.67 -8.22 7.08
CA ILE A 113 0.58 -6.78 6.85
C ILE A 113 1.68 -6.36 5.88
N LEU A 114 1.28 -5.69 4.79
CA LEU A 114 2.20 -5.16 3.78
C LEU A 114 2.07 -3.64 3.70
N PHE A 115 3.22 -2.97 3.53
CA PHE A 115 3.29 -1.54 3.25
C PHE A 115 4.19 -1.25 2.06
N ALA A 116 3.82 -0.23 1.28
CA ALA A 116 4.73 0.34 0.29
C ALA A 116 5.93 0.99 0.97
N ALA A 117 7.12 0.86 0.40
CA ALA A 117 8.35 1.47 0.95
C ALA A 117 8.32 3.00 0.94
N GLY A 118 7.54 3.59 0.04
CA GLY A 118 7.48 5.03 -0.21
C GLY A 118 8.09 5.44 -1.55
N ASN A 119 8.02 6.74 -1.85
CA ASN A 119 8.39 7.32 -3.13
C ASN A 119 9.52 8.36 -3.02
N ASP A 120 10.30 8.32 -1.94
CA ASP A 120 11.32 9.32 -1.59
C ASP A 120 12.76 8.89 -1.95
N GLY A 121 12.91 7.87 -2.85
CA GLY A 121 14.21 7.49 -3.40
C GLY A 121 14.81 8.56 -4.33
N PRO A 122 16.05 8.41 -4.78
CA PRO A 122 16.91 7.21 -4.69
C PRO A 122 17.83 7.16 -3.46
N ASP A 123 17.79 8.14 -2.61
CA ASP A 123 18.70 8.24 -1.47
C ASP A 123 18.45 7.13 -0.44
N THR A 124 19.46 6.81 0.36
CA THR A 124 19.36 5.83 1.44
C THR A 124 18.64 6.41 2.66
N GLY A 125 18.04 5.55 3.49
CA GLY A 125 17.34 5.98 4.71
C GLY A 125 15.98 6.66 4.46
N THR A 126 15.38 6.47 3.28
CA THR A 126 14.15 7.18 2.86
C THR A 126 12.86 6.38 3.06
N VAL A 127 12.92 5.17 3.62
CA VAL A 127 11.71 4.40 3.95
C VAL A 127 10.99 5.08 5.10
N GLY A 128 9.72 5.48 4.89
CA GLY A 128 8.90 6.16 5.89
C GLY A 128 8.11 5.21 6.80
N ALA A 129 7.56 5.73 7.89
CA ALA A 129 6.63 4.99 8.73
C ALA A 129 5.25 4.86 8.02
N PRO A 130 4.47 3.81 8.27
CA PRO A 130 4.75 2.67 9.15
C PRO A 130 5.55 1.53 8.50
N SER A 131 6.10 1.72 7.29
CA SER A 131 6.87 0.70 6.55
C SER A 131 8.17 0.30 7.26
N THR A 132 8.64 1.10 8.22
CA THR A 132 9.78 0.79 9.09
C THR A 132 9.45 -0.20 10.22
N ALA A 133 8.19 -0.66 10.34
CA ALA A 133 7.80 -1.71 11.29
C ALA A 133 8.58 -3.01 11.04
N LYS A 134 8.76 -3.81 12.10
CA LYS A 134 9.57 -5.06 12.06
C LYS A 134 8.78 -6.23 11.49
N ASN A 135 7.46 -6.27 11.77
CA ASN A 135 6.58 -7.38 11.40
C ASN A 135 5.70 -7.06 10.18
N THR A 136 6.06 -6.04 9.41
CA THR A 136 5.45 -5.76 8.10
C THR A 136 6.37 -6.23 6.97
N ILE A 137 5.76 -6.66 5.87
CA ILE A 137 6.48 -6.85 4.60
C ILE A 137 6.49 -5.50 3.87
N THR A 138 7.64 -4.86 3.84
CA THR A 138 7.82 -3.59 3.13
C THR A 138 8.21 -3.86 1.69
N VAL A 139 7.42 -3.33 0.75
CA VAL A 139 7.56 -3.60 -0.68
C VAL A 139 8.09 -2.37 -1.41
N GLY A 140 9.26 -2.49 -1.98
CA GLY A 140 9.85 -1.48 -2.88
C GLY A 140 9.44 -1.72 -4.33
N ASN A 141 9.74 -0.75 -5.18
CA ASN A 141 9.34 -0.71 -6.58
C ASN A 141 10.52 -0.97 -7.51
N HIS A 142 10.39 -1.93 -8.42
CA HIS A 142 11.32 -2.11 -9.53
C HIS A 142 10.66 -1.92 -10.89
N GLN A 143 11.49 -1.68 -11.91
CA GLN A 143 11.04 -1.54 -13.28
C GLN A 143 10.49 -2.87 -13.81
N ASN A 144 9.59 -2.77 -14.75
CA ASN A 144 9.14 -3.91 -15.55
C ASN A 144 9.60 -3.73 -17.01
N ARG A 145 9.30 -4.70 -17.87
CA ARG A 145 9.68 -4.67 -19.29
C ARG A 145 9.16 -3.43 -20.07
N TYR A 146 8.20 -2.69 -19.53
CA TYR A 146 7.64 -1.50 -20.18
C TYR A 146 8.24 -0.20 -19.63
N SER A 147 8.84 -0.24 -18.44
CA SER A 147 9.46 0.92 -17.80
C SER A 147 10.98 0.97 -17.94
N GLY A 148 11.61 -0.15 -18.29
CA GLY A 148 13.06 -0.25 -18.42
C GLY A 148 13.57 -1.67 -18.17
N ALA A 149 14.77 -1.81 -17.64
CA ALA A 149 15.34 -3.09 -17.29
C ALA A 149 14.60 -3.71 -16.10
N PRO A 150 13.99 -4.90 -16.21
CA PRO A 150 13.13 -5.46 -15.16
C PRO A 150 13.79 -5.59 -13.78
N ASP A 151 15.11 -5.76 -13.75
CA ASP A 151 15.87 -5.96 -12.52
C ASP A 151 16.37 -4.65 -11.89
N SER A 152 16.00 -3.50 -12.48
CA SER A 152 16.43 -2.20 -11.98
C SER A 152 15.40 -1.62 -11.01
N ILE A 153 15.86 -1.15 -9.86
CA ILE A 153 15.02 -0.44 -8.88
C ILE A 153 14.57 0.89 -9.51
N MET A 154 13.30 1.22 -9.38
CA MET A 154 12.78 2.54 -9.74
C MET A 154 13.48 3.62 -8.92
N SER A 155 13.87 4.72 -9.58
CA SER A 155 14.59 5.81 -8.89
C SER A 155 13.81 6.39 -7.72
N GLY A 156 12.48 6.48 -7.84
CA GLY A 156 11.62 6.99 -6.77
C GLY A 156 11.36 6.00 -5.63
N SER A 157 11.69 4.71 -5.78
CA SER A 157 11.46 3.76 -4.69
C SER A 157 12.31 4.09 -3.47
N SER A 158 11.66 4.29 -2.31
CA SER A 158 12.37 4.51 -1.05
C SER A 158 13.29 3.36 -0.68
N ARG A 159 14.40 3.68 -0.03
CA ARG A 159 15.49 2.75 0.30
C ARG A 159 15.89 2.88 1.76
N GLY A 160 16.20 1.74 2.37
CA GLY A 160 16.84 1.69 3.67
C GLY A 160 18.36 2.01 3.64
N PRO A 161 19.05 1.67 4.72
CA PRO A 161 18.54 1.02 5.93
C PRO A 161 17.65 1.95 6.77
N THR A 162 16.97 1.38 7.76
CA THR A 162 16.36 2.16 8.84
C THR A 162 17.44 2.75 9.75
N ASP A 163 17.09 3.73 10.59
CA ASP A 163 18.03 4.39 11.51
C ASP A 163 18.68 3.41 12.51
N ASP A 164 17.96 2.33 12.84
CA ASP A 164 18.47 1.24 13.69
C ASP A 164 19.20 0.12 12.89
N GLY A 165 19.47 0.35 11.60
CA GLY A 165 20.32 -0.50 10.76
C GLY A 165 19.61 -1.70 10.11
N ARG A 166 18.29 -1.82 10.20
CA ARG A 166 17.56 -2.91 9.53
C ARG A 166 17.48 -2.67 8.02
N ILE A 167 17.56 -3.77 7.28
CA ILE A 167 17.37 -3.74 5.82
C ILE A 167 15.88 -3.55 5.52
N LYS A 168 15.56 -2.53 4.73
CA LYS A 168 14.25 -2.26 4.13
C LYS A 168 14.47 -1.71 2.70
N PRO A 169 13.55 -1.90 1.77
CA PRO A 169 12.38 -2.79 1.84
C PRO A 169 12.79 -4.26 1.96
N ASP A 170 11.84 -5.13 2.37
CA ASP A 170 12.08 -6.56 2.50
C ASP A 170 12.09 -7.26 1.15
N ILE A 171 11.26 -6.80 0.22
CA ILE A 171 11.13 -7.31 -1.15
C ILE A 171 10.92 -6.17 -2.14
N LEU A 172 11.08 -6.48 -3.42
CA LEU A 172 10.73 -5.62 -4.54
C LEU A 172 9.63 -6.27 -5.38
N ALA A 173 8.75 -5.45 -5.93
CA ALA A 173 7.72 -5.87 -6.87
C ALA A 173 7.68 -4.96 -8.11
N PRO A 174 7.22 -5.47 -9.28
CA PRO A 174 7.08 -4.65 -10.48
C PRO A 174 6.04 -3.55 -10.25
N GLY A 175 6.45 -2.29 -10.25
CA GLY A 175 5.56 -1.15 -10.02
C GLY A 175 5.74 -0.02 -11.04
N GLY A 176 6.69 -0.15 -11.97
CA GLY A 176 6.87 0.83 -13.04
C GLY A 176 5.84 0.65 -14.16
N TYR A 177 5.06 1.69 -14.46
CA TYR A 177 4.03 1.70 -15.53
C TYR A 177 3.04 0.52 -15.46
N VAL A 178 2.50 0.28 -14.27
CA VAL A 178 1.46 -0.74 -14.06
C VAL A 178 0.15 -0.26 -14.65
N ARG A 179 -0.47 -1.09 -15.50
CA ARG A 179 -1.83 -0.88 -15.97
C ARG A 179 -2.82 -1.48 -15.00
N SER A 180 -3.88 -0.72 -14.66
CA SER A 180 -4.93 -1.16 -13.76
C SER A 180 -6.21 -0.36 -14.02
N CYS A 181 -7.24 -0.57 -13.21
CA CYS A 181 -8.51 0.12 -13.34
C CYS A 181 -8.35 1.63 -13.08
N ARG A 182 -9.23 2.38 -13.71
CA ARG A 182 -9.41 3.82 -13.48
C ARG A 182 -10.72 4.05 -12.75
N ALA A 183 -10.70 4.87 -11.70
CA ALA A 183 -11.92 5.35 -11.08
C ALA A 183 -12.70 6.24 -12.05
N GLN A 184 -13.97 5.91 -12.28
CA GLN A 184 -14.80 6.63 -13.25
C GLN A 184 -15.11 8.06 -12.83
N GLU A 185 -15.17 8.30 -11.52
CA GLU A 185 -15.53 9.58 -10.91
C GLU A 185 -14.32 10.45 -10.55
N ALA A 186 -13.09 9.94 -10.69
CA ALA A 186 -11.89 10.68 -10.31
C ALA A 186 -11.69 11.92 -11.19
N THR A 187 -11.58 13.08 -10.55
CA THR A 187 -11.41 14.39 -11.19
C THR A 187 -9.95 14.82 -11.27
N ASP A 188 -9.14 14.46 -10.30
CA ASP A 188 -7.71 14.77 -10.28
C ASP A 188 -6.87 13.57 -10.74
N ILE A 189 -6.70 13.51 -12.05
CA ILE A 189 -5.80 12.55 -12.71
C ILE A 189 -4.52 13.23 -13.20
N SER A 190 -4.31 14.50 -12.82
CA SER A 190 -3.15 15.28 -13.23
C SER A 190 -1.89 14.75 -12.53
N GLY A 191 -0.90 14.34 -13.31
CA GLY A 191 0.39 13.85 -12.82
C GLY A 191 0.46 12.37 -12.50
N SER A 192 -0.64 11.65 -12.51
CA SER A 192 -0.62 10.20 -12.43
C SER A 192 -0.36 9.61 -13.82
N THR A 193 0.57 8.69 -13.90
CA THR A 193 0.83 7.86 -15.09
C THR A 193 -0.30 6.82 -15.29
N TRP A 194 -1.52 7.17 -14.90
CA TRP A 194 -2.69 6.34 -15.10
C TRP A 194 -2.94 6.24 -16.59
N SER A 195 -2.48 5.18 -17.22
CA SER A 195 -2.87 4.95 -18.60
C SER A 195 -4.38 4.76 -18.65
N ASN A 196 -5.03 5.36 -19.64
CA ASN A 196 -6.46 5.19 -19.94
C ASN A 196 -6.83 3.74 -20.34
N SER A 197 -6.23 2.76 -19.72
CA SER A 197 -6.45 1.35 -20.03
C SER A 197 -7.37 0.77 -18.96
N TYR A 198 -8.54 0.44 -19.39
CA TYR A 198 -9.56 -0.29 -18.66
C TYR A 198 -9.14 -1.72 -18.40
#